data_4da38f16e1596cb7e58780d409961808
#
_entry.id   4da38f16e1596cb7e58780d409961808
#
_cell.length_a   1.000
_cell.length_b   1.000
_cell.length_c   1.000
_cell.angle_alpha   90.00
_cell.angle_beta   90.00
_cell.angle_gamma   90.00
#
_symmetry.space_group_name_H-M   'P 1'
#
loop_
_entity.id
_entity.type
_entity.pdbx_description
1 polymer ?
#
loop_
_entity_poly.entity_id
_entity_poly.type
_entity_poly.pdbx_seq_one_letter_code
_entity_poly.pdbx_strand_id
1 'polypeptide(L)'
;VISSDTAKKVTEMMVSAVKVNVIADIPNYSVAAKTGTAFLPNFKTGGYTEDVINSYVGFAPAFDPKFIILIKMDKPAGGINAGRSVVPAFRKFAEFLLNYYQIAPDKLVDSQ
;
A
#
# COMPACT_ATOMS: atom_id res chain seq x y z
N VAL A 1 18.49 9.87 -6.24
CA VAL A 1 18.70 9.40 -4.88
C VAL A 1 19.10 7.93 -4.85
N ILE A 2 18.35 7.05 -5.51
CA ILE A 2 18.73 5.64 -5.71
C ILE A 2 18.87 5.34 -7.21
N SER A 3 19.66 4.30 -7.55
CA SER A 3 19.81 3.89 -8.95
C SER A 3 18.52 3.29 -9.50
N SER A 4 18.35 3.31 -10.83
CA SER A 4 17.20 2.68 -11.51
C SER A 4 17.13 1.18 -11.21
N ASP A 5 18.29 0.50 -11.13
CA ASP A 5 18.34 -0.92 -10.80
C ASP A 5 17.86 -1.19 -9.37
N THR A 6 18.28 -0.37 -8.41
CA THR A 6 17.79 -0.46 -7.02
C THR A 6 16.28 -0.19 -6.95
N ALA A 7 15.79 0.85 -7.63
CA ALA A 7 14.36 1.18 -7.67
C ALA A 7 13.54 0.01 -8.23
N LYS A 8 14.01 -0.62 -9.32
CA LYS A 8 13.35 -1.79 -9.90
C LYS A 8 13.28 -2.96 -8.91
N LYS A 9 14.39 -3.31 -8.26
CA LYS A 9 14.44 -4.40 -7.27
C LYS A 9 13.50 -4.13 -6.09
N VAL A 10 13.47 -2.90 -5.58
CA VAL A 10 12.54 -2.53 -4.50
C VAL A 10 11.09 -2.66 -4.96
N THR A 11 10.75 -2.21 -6.17
CA THR A 11 9.41 -2.38 -6.74
C THR A 11 9.01 -3.85 -6.84
N GLU A 12 9.89 -4.72 -7.31
CA GLU A 12 9.65 -6.17 -7.39
C GLU A 12 9.37 -6.78 -5.99
N MET A 13 10.12 -6.37 -4.98
CA MET A 13 9.89 -6.79 -3.59
C MET A 13 8.54 -6.28 -3.06
N MET A 14 8.17 -5.04 -3.35
CA MET A 14 6.88 -4.48 -2.95
C MET A 14 5.70 -5.20 -3.62
N VAL A 15 5.82 -5.54 -4.90
CA VAL A 15 4.82 -6.35 -5.62
C VAL A 15 4.68 -7.73 -4.99
N SER A 16 5.79 -8.37 -4.66
CA SER A 16 5.78 -9.68 -3.98
C SER A 16 5.10 -9.61 -2.61
N ALA A 17 5.34 -8.54 -1.85
CA ALA A 17 4.69 -8.31 -0.55
C ALA A 17 3.16 -8.17 -0.68
N VAL A 18 2.67 -7.49 -1.73
CA VAL A 18 1.22 -7.36 -2.00
C VAL A 18 0.60 -8.73 -2.35
N LYS A 19 1.29 -9.57 -3.13
CA LYS A 19 0.82 -10.92 -3.48
C LYS A 19 0.68 -11.83 -2.25
N VAL A 20 1.58 -11.70 -1.28
CA VAL A 20 1.52 -12.46 -0.02
C VAL A 20 0.37 -11.94 0.85
N ASN A 21 0.15 -10.65 0.87
CA ASN A 21 -0.94 -10.02 1.61
C ASN A 21 -2.06 -9.61 0.63
N VAL A 22 -2.83 -10.60 0.20
CA VAL A 22 -3.86 -10.49 -0.84
C VAL A 22 -4.90 -9.38 -0.68
N ILE A 23 -4.99 -8.70 0.47
CA ILE A 23 -5.98 -7.64 0.72
C ILE A 23 -5.82 -6.48 -0.27
N ALA A 24 -4.58 -6.12 -0.61
CA ALA A 24 -4.28 -5.03 -1.54
C ALA A 24 -4.13 -5.48 -3.00
N ASP A 25 -4.18 -6.78 -3.27
CA ASP A 25 -4.05 -7.29 -4.64
C ASP A 25 -5.27 -6.92 -5.49
N ILE A 26 -5.01 -6.39 -6.67
CA ILE A 26 -6.04 -6.01 -7.63
C ILE A 26 -5.91 -6.92 -8.84
N PRO A 27 -6.95 -7.69 -9.18
CA PRO A 27 -6.91 -8.57 -10.36
C PRO A 27 -6.49 -7.82 -11.62
N ASN A 28 -5.62 -8.43 -12.40
CA ASN A 28 -5.11 -7.92 -13.68
C ASN A 28 -4.16 -6.72 -13.58
N TYR A 29 -3.83 -6.24 -12.38
CA TYR A 29 -2.89 -5.13 -12.19
C TYR A 29 -1.76 -5.51 -11.25
N SER A 30 -0.53 -5.08 -11.57
CA SER A 30 0.56 -5.12 -10.62
C SER A 30 0.45 -3.94 -9.66
N VAL A 31 0.50 -4.22 -8.37
CA VAL A 31 0.45 -3.22 -7.31
C VAL A 31 1.71 -3.32 -6.47
N ALA A 32 2.41 -2.22 -6.30
CA ALA A 32 3.53 -2.12 -5.38
C ALA A 32 3.11 -1.26 -4.19
N ALA A 33 3.20 -1.81 -2.98
CA ALA A 33 2.76 -1.08 -1.79
C ALA A 33 3.46 -1.53 -0.51
N LYS A 34 3.38 -0.69 0.53
CA LYS A 34 3.98 -0.93 1.85
C LYS A 34 3.14 -0.32 2.96
N THR A 35 2.92 -1.11 4.00
CA THR A 35 2.33 -0.64 5.27
C THR A 35 3.35 0.13 6.09
N GLY A 36 2.87 1.07 6.89
CA GLY A 36 3.60 1.70 7.98
C GLY A 36 2.76 1.69 9.25
N THR A 37 3.40 1.45 10.37
CA THR A 37 2.79 1.56 11.70
C THR A 37 3.77 2.26 12.62
N ALA A 38 3.37 3.38 13.18
CA ALA A 38 4.16 4.15 14.12
C ALA A 38 3.40 4.32 15.44
N PHE A 39 4.05 4.00 16.55
CA PHE A 39 3.51 4.32 17.87
C PHE A 39 3.68 5.80 18.18
N LEU A 40 2.68 6.39 18.83
CA LEU A 40 2.75 7.78 19.25
C LEU A 40 3.64 7.94 20.49
N PRO A 41 4.53 8.95 20.50
CA PRO A 41 5.36 9.21 21.66
C PRO A 41 4.53 9.69 22.84
N ASN A 42 4.90 9.27 24.03
CA ASN A 42 4.34 9.76 25.28
C ASN A 42 5.21 10.89 25.84
N PHE A 43 4.84 12.12 25.58
CA PHE A 43 5.59 13.31 26.02
C PHE A 43 5.52 13.57 27.55
N LYS A 44 4.63 12.91 28.28
CA LYS A 44 4.48 13.11 29.73
C LYS A 44 5.38 12.18 30.55
N THR A 45 5.45 10.91 30.16
CA THR A 45 6.16 9.87 30.91
C THR A 45 7.38 9.33 30.19
N GLY A 46 7.61 9.75 28.93
CA GLY A 46 8.59 9.15 28.02
C GLY A 46 8.08 7.85 27.39
N GLY A 47 8.82 7.33 26.42
CA GLY A 47 8.44 6.14 25.68
C GLY A 47 7.31 6.38 24.69
N TYR A 48 6.48 5.34 24.47
CA TYR A 48 5.38 5.36 23.50
C TYR A 48 4.05 5.05 24.17
N THR A 49 2.97 5.52 23.57
CA THR A 49 1.59 5.14 23.93
C THR A 49 1.19 3.86 23.20
N GLU A 50 0.02 3.30 23.53
CA GLU A 50 -0.59 2.23 22.77
C GLU A 50 -1.27 2.71 21.49
N ASP A 51 -1.44 4.01 21.33
CA ASP A 51 -1.99 4.62 20.12
C ASP A 51 -1.02 4.50 18.96
N VAL A 52 -1.54 4.19 17.79
CA VAL A 52 -0.76 4.04 16.56
C VAL A 52 -1.22 4.99 15.46
N ILE A 53 -0.31 5.29 14.56
CA ILE A 53 -0.59 5.86 13.25
C ILE A 53 -0.39 4.77 12.22
N ASN A 54 -1.43 4.38 11.53
CA ASN A 54 -1.36 3.45 10.42
C ASN A 54 -1.24 4.21 9.11
N SER A 55 -0.37 3.74 8.23
CA SER A 55 -0.24 4.26 6.88
C SER A 55 -0.10 3.15 5.86
N TYR A 56 -0.47 3.46 4.64
CA TYR A 56 -0.25 2.60 3.49
C TYR A 56 0.07 3.46 2.28
N VAL A 57 1.20 3.21 1.65
CA VAL A 57 1.60 3.87 0.42
C VAL A 57 1.73 2.83 -0.68
N GLY A 58 1.22 3.16 -1.86
CA GLY A 58 1.34 2.26 -2.99
C GLY A 58 1.09 2.97 -4.32
N PHE A 59 1.48 2.30 -5.38
CA PHE A 59 1.34 2.79 -6.74
C PHE A 59 1.00 1.63 -7.70
N ALA A 60 0.33 1.98 -8.76
CA ALA A 60 -0.10 1.03 -9.78
C ALA A 60 -0.22 1.71 -11.17
N PRO A 61 -0.07 0.96 -12.27
CA PRO A 61 0.61 -0.33 -12.34
C PRO A 61 2.05 -0.24 -11.83
N ALA A 62 2.58 -1.29 -11.20
CA ALA A 62 3.84 -1.19 -10.44
C ALA A 62 5.07 -0.82 -11.29
N PHE A 63 5.11 -1.27 -12.57
CA PHE A 63 6.27 -1.09 -13.46
C PHE A 63 6.10 0.06 -14.46
N ASP A 64 4.92 0.68 -14.52
CA ASP A 64 4.63 1.92 -15.25
C ASP A 64 3.58 2.73 -14.48
N PRO A 65 3.94 3.28 -13.31
CA PRO A 65 2.98 3.89 -12.40
C PRO A 65 2.25 5.08 -13.02
N LYS A 66 0.93 5.09 -12.86
CA LYS A 66 0.06 6.20 -13.30
C LYS A 66 -0.40 7.06 -12.12
N PHE A 67 -0.37 6.52 -10.91
CA PHE A 67 -0.67 7.24 -9.68
C PHE A 67 0.07 6.64 -8.49
N ILE A 68 0.21 7.42 -7.45
CA ILE A 68 0.64 7.00 -6.12
C ILE A 68 -0.43 7.43 -5.11
N ILE A 69 -0.76 6.56 -4.16
CA ILE A 69 -1.71 6.82 -3.10
C ILE A 69 -1.02 6.64 -1.76
N LEU A 70 -1.18 7.61 -0.87
CA LEU A 70 -0.85 7.48 0.54
C LEU A 70 -2.12 7.65 1.37
N ILE A 71 -2.44 6.64 2.18
CA ILE A 71 -3.52 6.71 3.16
C ILE A 71 -2.90 6.67 4.54
N LYS A 72 -3.30 7.58 5.40
CA LYS A 72 -2.89 7.67 6.80
C LYS A 72 -4.12 7.70 7.68
N MET A 73 -4.06 6.99 8.78
CA MET A 73 -5.10 6.97 9.80
C MET A 73 -4.47 7.13 11.18
N ASP A 74 -4.85 8.18 11.88
CA ASP A 74 -4.36 8.49 13.21
C ASP A 74 -5.29 7.87 14.25
N LYS A 75 -4.74 7.13 15.19
CA LYS A 75 -5.44 6.56 16.34
C LYS A 75 -6.72 5.80 15.95
N PRO A 76 -6.65 4.77 15.08
CA PRO A 76 -7.84 4.00 14.76
C PRO A 76 -8.44 3.39 16.02
N ALA A 77 -9.76 3.49 16.17
CA ALA A 77 -10.45 2.94 17.32
C ALA A 77 -10.24 1.41 17.40
N GLY A 78 -10.07 0.89 18.63
CA GLY A 78 -9.89 -0.55 18.85
C GLY A 78 -8.52 -1.11 18.50
N GLY A 79 -7.49 -0.29 18.31
CA GLY A 79 -6.12 -0.75 18.04
C GLY A 79 -5.97 -1.52 16.73
N ILE A 80 -6.81 -1.23 15.73
CA ILE A 80 -6.83 -1.94 14.45
C ILE A 80 -5.51 -1.70 13.70
N ASN A 81 -4.87 -2.77 13.24
CA ASN A 81 -3.64 -2.68 12.46
C ASN A 81 -3.88 -2.12 11.05
N ALA A 82 -2.79 -1.73 10.34
CA ALA A 82 -2.84 -1.14 9.01
C ALA A 82 -3.54 -2.06 7.99
N GLY A 83 -3.34 -3.37 8.06
CA GLY A 83 -3.96 -4.34 7.15
C GLY A 83 -5.48 -4.34 7.18
N ARG A 84 -6.07 -4.04 8.34
CA ARG A 84 -7.54 -3.99 8.53
C ARG A 84 -8.13 -2.59 8.39
N SER A 85 -7.31 -1.55 8.51
CA SER A 85 -7.75 -0.14 8.45
C SER A 85 -7.51 0.49 7.09
N VAL A 86 -6.26 0.78 6.76
CA VAL A 86 -5.90 1.58 5.59
C VAL A 86 -5.75 0.77 4.29
N VAL A 87 -5.42 -0.52 4.37
CA VAL A 87 -5.21 -1.36 3.18
C VAL A 87 -6.49 -1.58 2.37
N PRO A 88 -7.66 -1.91 2.97
CA PRO A 88 -8.90 -2.03 2.21
C PRO A 88 -9.33 -0.71 1.55
N ALA A 89 -9.11 0.42 2.22
CA ALA A 89 -9.39 1.75 1.67
C ALA A 89 -8.50 2.05 0.46
N PHE A 90 -7.20 1.75 0.56
CA PHE A 90 -6.26 1.86 -0.55
C PHE A 90 -6.72 1.06 -1.77
N ARG A 91 -7.06 -0.22 -1.57
CA ARG A 91 -7.52 -1.09 -2.66
C ARG A 91 -8.71 -0.51 -3.41
N LYS A 92 -9.75 -0.11 -2.69
CA LYS A 92 -10.95 0.49 -3.29
C LYS A 92 -10.64 1.76 -4.06
N PHE A 93 -9.77 2.61 -3.52
CA PHE A 93 -9.39 3.85 -4.18
C PHE A 93 -8.51 3.60 -5.41
N ALA A 94 -7.58 2.67 -5.33
CA ALA A 94 -6.75 2.27 -6.47
C ALA A 94 -7.61 1.66 -7.60
N GLU A 95 -8.54 0.76 -7.28
CA GLU A 95 -9.50 0.21 -8.26
C GLU A 95 -10.32 1.32 -8.93
N PHE A 96 -10.80 2.28 -8.15
CA PHE A 96 -11.51 3.45 -8.69
C PHE A 96 -10.64 4.23 -9.67
N LEU A 97 -9.39 4.55 -9.33
CA LEU A 97 -8.49 5.32 -10.20
C LEU A 97 -8.11 4.55 -11.48
N LEU A 98 -7.87 3.25 -11.39
CA LEU A 98 -7.59 2.39 -12.55
C LEU A 98 -8.74 2.44 -13.56
N ASN A 99 -9.97 2.38 -13.07
CA ASN A 99 -11.17 2.46 -13.90
C ASN A 99 -11.41 3.90 -14.42
N TYR A 100 -11.32 4.89 -13.55
CA TYR A 100 -11.57 6.29 -13.89
C TYR A 100 -10.63 6.80 -14.99
N TYR A 101 -9.35 6.47 -14.91
CA TYR A 101 -8.36 6.83 -15.93
C TYR A 101 -8.27 5.82 -17.08
N GLN A 102 -9.10 4.79 -17.09
CA GLN A 102 -9.11 3.74 -18.12
C GLN A 102 -7.70 3.14 -18.35
N ILE A 103 -7.00 2.85 -17.28
CA ILE A 103 -5.66 2.27 -17.32
C ILE A 103 -5.75 0.81 -17.75
N ALA A 104 -5.01 0.44 -18.79
CA ALA A 104 -4.99 -0.94 -19.27
C ALA A 104 -4.37 -1.89 -18.25
N PRO A 105 -4.89 -3.11 -18.09
CA PRO A 105 -4.27 -4.15 -17.29
C PRO A 105 -2.83 -4.46 -17.71
N ASP A 106 -1.95 -4.67 -16.75
CA ASP A 106 -0.54 -5.01 -16.98
C ASP A 106 -0.17 -6.43 -16.53
N LYS A 107 -1.08 -7.14 -15.87
CA LYS A 107 -1.01 -8.57 -15.66
C LYS A 107 -1.94 -9.26 -16.65
N LEU A 108 -1.41 -10.16 -17.46
CA LEU A 108 -2.24 -11.11 -18.18
C LEU A 108 -2.77 -12.12 -17.16
N VAL A 109 -4.07 -12.34 -17.13
CA VAL A 109 -4.62 -13.52 -16.47
C VAL A 109 -4.12 -14.69 -17.30
N ASP A 110 -3.31 -15.58 -16.71
CA ASP A 110 -3.06 -16.87 -17.32
C ASP A 110 -4.40 -17.54 -17.53
N SER A 111 -4.89 -17.47 -18.75
CA SER A 111 -6.08 -18.20 -19.16
C SER A 111 -5.72 -19.69 -19.16
N GLN A 112 -6.05 -20.33 -18.07
CA GLN A 112 -6.12 -21.79 -18.08
C GLN A 112 -7.47 -22.23 -18.58
#